data_8105f7a4bebe2a99e442f1bb22809ff8
#
_entry.id   8105f7a4bebe2a99e442f1bb22809ff8
#
_cell.length_a   1.000
_cell.length_b   1.000
_cell.length_c   1.000
_cell.angle_alpha   90.00
_cell.angle_beta   90.00
_cell.angle_gamma   90.00
#
_symmetry.space_group_name_H-M   'P 1'
#
loop_
_entity.id
_entity.type
_entity.pdbx_description
1 polymer ?
#
loop_
_entity_poly.entity_id
_entity_poly.type
_entity_poly.pdbx_seq_one_letter_code
_entity_poly.pdbx_strand_id
1 'polypeptide(L)'
;MGECDDFLDKESIGRIPTSAYIPRFVNVKAQETDFKRGYAVSFSASRGKGTDTSGLLGKELSEKLLGEKPHYGKWRVGAGFMGATIPKETNTVTLDAEKKDQFGMPLIHINIDYDENDEKMLKHF
;
A
#
# COMPACT_ATOMS: atom_id res chain seq x y z
N MET A 1 -10.13 -2.18 -3.05
CA MET A 1 -9.57 -3.52 -2.81
C MET A 1 -10.62 -4.52 -3.26
N GLY A 2 -10.25 -5.48 -4.11
CA GLY A 2 -11.15 -6.49 -4.66
C GLY A 2 -10.69 -7.88 -4.23
N GLU A 3 -11.65 -8.81 -4.16
CA GLU A 3 -11.38 -10.23 -3.94
C GLU A 3 -11.82 -11.01 -5.18
N CYS A 4 -11.06 -12.02 -5.58
CA CYS A 4 -11.44 -12.93 -6.65
C CYS A 4 -11.13 -14.37 -6.27
N ASP A 5 -11.99 -15.25 -6.73
CA ASP A 5 -11.83 -16.70 -6.67
C ASP A 5 -11.16 -17.17 -7.98
N ASP A 6 -10.41 -18.25 -7.92
CA ASP A 6 -9.85 -18.95 -9.09
C ASP A 6 -8.81 -18.21 -9.95
N PHE A 7 -7.64 -17.96 -9.38
CA PHE A 7 -6.41 -17.86 -10.16
C PHE A 7 -5.46 -18.99 -9.78
N LEU A 8 -5.10 -19.78 -10.80
CA LEU A 8 -4.08 -20.84 -10.84
C LEU A 8 -3.44 -21.23 -9.50
N ASP A 9 -3.75 -22.41 -9.01
CA ASP A 9 -3.15 -23.05 -7.82
C ASP A 9 -1.69 -23.51 -8.01
N LYS A 10 -0.95 -22.91 -8.95
CA LYS A 10 0.46 -23.27 -9.13
C LYS A 10 1.33 -22.44 -8.19
N GLU A 11 1.99 -23.10 -7.29
CA GLU A 11 3.12 -22.50 -6.58
C GLU A 11 4.21 -22.17 -7.59
N SER A 12 4.59 -20.91 -7.68
CA SER A 12 5.78 -20.55 -8.43
C SER A 12 6.99 -20.64 -7.52
N ILE A 13 8.00 -21.38 -7.98
CA ILE A 13 9.29 -21.47 -7.31
C ILE A 13 10.20 -20.40 -7.90
N GLY A 14 10.80 -19.58 -7.05
CA GLY A 14 11.73 -18.53 -7.48
C GLY A 14 11.28 -17.12 -7.12
N ARG A 15 11.84 -16.11 -7.82
CA ARG A 15 11.47 -14.72 -7.61
C ARG A 15 10.10 -14.43 -8.24
N ILE A 16 9.17 -14.00 -7.41
CA ILE A 16 7.82 -13.65 -7.84
C ILE A 16 7.73 -12.12 -7.87
N PRO A 17 7.22 -11.52 -8.96
CA PRO A 17 6.89 -10.11 -8.97
C PRO A 17 5.88 -9.79 -7.85
N THR A 18 6.18 -8.81 -7.05
CA THR A 18 5.31 -8.41 -5.92
C THR A 18 4.26 -7.40 -6.33
N SER A 19 4.50 -6.67 -7.42
CA SER A 19 3.61 -5.62 -7.90
C SER A 19 3.81 -5.34 -9.38
N ALA A 20 2.78 -4.82 -10.01
CA ALA A 20 2.87 -4.15 -11.31
C ALA A 20 2.83 -2.63 -11.09
N TYR A 21 3.55 -1.89 -11.90
CA TYR A 21 3.64 -0.45 -11.79
C TYR A 21 3.33 0.21 -13.13
N ILE A 22 2.38 1.12 -13.13
CA ILE A 22 2.09 1.99 -14.26
C ILE A 22 2.68 3.36 -13.94
N PRO A 23 3.75 3.79 -14.63
CA PRO A 23 4.32 5.10 -14.42
C PRO A 23 3.31 6.19 -14.79
N ARG A 24 3.60 7.41 -14.40
CA ARG A 24 2.76 8.56 -14.75
C ARG A 24 2.43 8.57 -16.24
N PHE A 25 1.16 8.56 -16.57
CA PHE A 25 0.63 8.59 -17.93
C PHE A 25 -0.30 9.78 -18.20
N VAL A 26 -0.77 10.43 -17.14
CA VAL A 26 -1.66 11.60 -17.20
C VAL A 26 -0.84 12.87 -17.19
N ASN A 27 -1.20 13.85 -18.02
CA ASN A 27 -0.56 15.16 -18.13
C ASN A 27 0.96 15.09 -18.35
N VAL A 28 1.43 14.19 -19.19
CA VAL A 28 2.88 13.97 -19.43
C VAL A 28 3.45 15.01 -20.38
N LYS A 29 2.79 15.24 -21.53
CA LYS A 29 3.24 16.20 -22.55
C LYS A 29 2.50 17.51 -22.48
N ALA A 30 1.21 17.48 -22.22
CA ALA A 30 0.34 18.64 -22.08
C ALA A 30 -0.65 18.37 -20.96
N GLN A 31 -1.30 19.42 -20.45
CA GLN A 31 -2.38 19.27 -19.48
C GLN A 31 -3.65 18.84 -20.22
N GLU A 32 -4.10 17.60 -20.00
CA GLU A 32 -5.27 16.99 -20.65
C GLU A 32 -6.46 16.87 -19.69
N THR A 33 -6.26 17.19 -18.41
CA THR A 33 -7.25 17.08 -17.33
C THR A 33 -7.46 18.42 -16.66
N ASP A 34 -8.48 18.51 -15.80
CA ASP A 34 -8.81 19.72 -15.01
C ASP A 34 -7.94 19.89 -13.75
N PHE A 35 -6.91 19.04 -13.58
CA PHE A 35 -5.91 19.13 -12.53
C PHE A 35 -4.50 19.19 -13.10
N LYS A 36 -3.58 19.75 -12.33
CA LYS A 36 -2.16 19.87 -12.69
C LYS A 36 -1.39 18.64 -12.20
N ARG A 37 -0.24 18.37 -12.85
CA ARG A 37 0.63 17.22 -12.60
C ARG A 37 -0.04 15.90 -12.98
N GLY A 38 0.18 14.84 -12.24
CA GLY A 38 -0.35 13.51 -12.56
C GLY A 38 0.03 12.50 -11.48
N TYR A 39 -0.28 11.26 -11.74
CA TYR A 39 -0.08 10.18 -10.78
C TYR A 39 0.44 8.92 -11.45
N ALA A 40 1.02 8.06 -10.66
CA ALA A 40 1.38 6.70 -11.01
C ALA A 40 0.48 5.72 -10.25
N VAL A 41 0.35 4.53 -10.78
CA VAL A 41 -0.48 3.47 -10.17
C VAL A 41 0.37 2.24 -9.92
N SER A 42 0.30 1.72 -8.73
CA SER A 42 0.86 0.42 -8.39
C SER A 42 -0.27 -0.59 -8.16
N PHE A 43 -0.10 -1.80 -8.68
CA PHE A 43 -1.02 -2.90 -8.43
C PHE A 43 -0.30 -3.98 -7.65
N SER A 44 -0.94 -4.51 -6.64
CA SER A 44 -0.45 -5.65 -5.88
C SER A 44 -1.53 -6.70 -5.77
N ALA A 45 -1.12 -7.95 -5.78
CA ALA A 45 -2.00 -9.07 -5.50
C ALA A 45 -1.34 -9.96 -4.46
N SER A 46 -2.09 -10.38 -3.49
CA SER A 46 -1.63 -11.30 -2.45
C SER A 46 -2.70 -12.32 -2.12
N ARG A 47 -2.25 -13.47 -1.67
CA ARG A 47 -3.11 -14.57 -1.28
C ARG A 47 -2.69 -15.05 0.11
N GLY A 48 -3.65 -15.10 1.04
CA GLY A 48 -3.39 -15.61 2.37
C GLY A 48 -3.10 -17.11 2.34
N LYS A 49 -2.07 -17.55 3.05
CA LYS A 49 -1.82 -18.96 3.27
C LYS A 49 -2.62 -19.37 4.51
N GLY A 50 -3.59 -20.28 4.34
CA GLY A 50 -4.67 -20.49 5.28
C GLY A 50 -4.47 -21.61 6.29
N THR A 51 -3.26 -21.87 6.79
CA THR A 51 -3.12 -22.74 7.97
C THR A 51 -3.13 -21.87 9.22
N ASP A 52 -4.22 -21.93 9.98
CA ASP A 52 -4.27 -21.26 11.28
C ASP A 52 -3.37 -21.96 12.26
N THR A 53 -2.29 -21.30 12.62
CA THR A 53 -1.28 -21.77 13.57
C THR A 53 -1.32 -20.99 14.88
N SER A 54 -2.37 -20.19 15.11
CA SER A 54 -2.52 -19.36 16.29
C SER A 54 -2.53 -20.21 17.56
N GLY A 55 -1.65 -19.90 18.49
CA GLY A 55 -1.54 -20.59 19.78
C GLY A 55 -0.87 -21.97 19.75
N LEU A 56 -0.42 -22.44 18.58
CA LEU A 56 0.30 -23.72 18.47
C LEU A 56 1.80 -23.54 18.65
N LEU A 57 2.43 -24.42 19.42
CA LEU A 57 3.87 -24.44 19.69
C LEU A 57 4.44 -25.85 19.57
N GLY A 58 5.75 -25.92 19.31
CA GLY A 58 6.51 -27.16 19.34
C GLY A 58 5.97 -28.26 18.42
N LYS A 59 5.69 -29.43 18.96
CA LYS A 59 5.27 -30.60 18.20
C LYS A 59 3.93 -30.43 17.50
N GLU A 60 2.97 -29.83 18.16
CA GLU A 60 1.63 -29.57 17.58
C GLU A 60 1.69 -28.64 16.35
N LEU A 61 2.52 -27.58 16.43
CA LEU A 61 2.77 -26.71 15.29
C LEU A 61 3.40 -27.47 14.14
N SER A 62 4.40 -28.31 14.42
CA SER A 62 5.09 -29.12 13.40
C SER A 62 4.14 -30.09 12.72
N GLU A 63 3.34 -30.81 13.48
CA GLU A 63 2.39 -31.82 12.97
C GLU A 63 1.32 -31.12 12.10
N LYS A 64 0.83 -29.95 12.51
CA LYS A 64 -0.12 -29.19 11.73
C LYS A 64 0.46 -28.66 10.41
N LEU A 65 1.67 -28.11 10.44
CA LEU A 65 2.34 -27.59 9.24
C LEU A 65 2.74 -28.69 8.25
N LEU A 66 3.07 -29.89 8.72
CA LEU A 66 3.47 -31.04 7.89
C LEU A 66 2.27 -31.87 7.42
N GLY A 67 1.19 -31.91 8.19
CA GLY A 67 0.02 -32.74 7.93
C GLY A 67 -1.03 -32.11 7.00
N GLU A 68 -1.09 -30.80 6.92
CA GLU A 68 -2.08 -30.12 6.09
C GLU A 68 -1.45 -29.61 4.78
N LYS A 69 -2.11 -29.92 3.65
CA LYS A 69 -1.79 -29.24 2.39
C LYS A 69 -2.10 -27.75 2.56
N PRO A 70 -1.23 -26.85 2.07
CA PRO A 70 -1.49 -25.42 2.16
C PRO A 70 -2.84 -25.11 1.52
N HIS A 71 -3.78 -24.63 2.32
CA HIS A 71 -5.03 -24.08 1.81
C HIS A 71 -4.86 -22.59 1.56
N TYR A 72 -5.00 -22.17 0.33
CA TYR A 72 -4.89 -20.76 -0.02
C TYR A 72 -6.26 -20.08 0.05
N GLY A 73 -6.32 -18.97 0.75
CA GLY A 73 -7.51 -18.11 0.75
C GLY A 73 -7.74 -17.41 -0.59
N LYS A 74 -8.73 -16.55 -0.63
CA LYS A 74 -9.03 -15.71 -1.80
C LYS A 74 -7.88 -14.77 -2.14
N TRP A 75 -7.73 -14.47 -3.40
CA TRP A 75 -6.83 -13.42 -3.85
C TRP A 75 -7.35 -12.04 -3.40
N ARG A 76 -6.46 -11.23 -2.88
CA ARG A 76 -6.71 -9.82 -2.59
C ARG A 76 -5.91 -8.99 -3.57
N VAL A 77 -6.61 -8.17 -4.35
CA VAL A 77 -6.00 -7.28 -5.33
C VAL A 77 -6.19 -5.85 -4.83
N GLY A 78 -5.11 -5.08 -4.84
CA GLY A 78 -5.11 -3.68 -4.46
C GLY A 78 -4.49 -2.84 -5.56
N ALA A 79 -5.04 -1.64 -5.76
CA ALA A 79 -4.42 -0.59 -6.54
C ALA A 79 -3.99 0.53 -5.60
N GLY A 80 -2.75 1.00 -5.75
CA GLY A 80 -2.18 2.09 -5.00
C GLY A 80 -1.98 3.31 -5.89
N PHE A 81 -2.50 4.44 -5.44
CA PHE A 81 -2.37 5.74 -6.08
C PHE A 81 -1.16 6.50 -5.52
N MET A 82 -0.33 7.02 -6.40
CA MET A 82 0.82 7.87 -6.06
C MET A 82 0.72 9.17 -6.84
N GLY A 83 -0.02 10.13 -6.29
CA GLY A 83 -0.23 11.45 -6.88
C GLY A 83 0.93 12.40 -6.58
N ALA A 84 1.24 13.27 -7.53
CA ALA A 84 2.22 14.33 -7.35
C ALA A 84 1.52 15.61 -6.89
N THR A 85 1.49 15.86 -5.59
CA THR A 85 0.92 17.08 -5.01
C THR A 85 1.73 18.33 -5.36
N ILE A 86 1.08 19.50 -5.36
CA ILE A 86 1.76 20.78 -5.53
C ILE A 86 2.25 21.23 -4.15
N PRO A 87 3.55 21.55 -3.98
CA PRO A 87 4.07 22.05 -2.72
C PRO A 87 3.34 23.32 -2.27
N LYS A 88 3.02 23.39 -0.99
CA LYS A 88 2.40 24.55 -0.34
C LYS A 88 3.28 25.05 0.81
N GLU A 89 3.35 26.34 1.01
CA GLU A 89 4.07 26.93 2.14
C GLU A 89 3.48 26.55 3.49
N THR A 90 2.19 26.21 3.52
CA THR A 90 1.47 25.76 4.71
C THR A 90 1.79 24.32 5.09
N ASN A 91 2.32 23.51 4.16
CA ASN A 91 2.71 22.13 4.43
C ASN A 91 4.11 22.11 5.04
N THR A 92 4.16 22.01 6.35
CA THR A 92 5.38 22.19 7.13
C THR A 92 5.66 21.01 8.04
N VAL A 93 6.94 20.82 8.31
CA VAL A 93 7.42 19.92 9.35
C VAL A 93 8.18 20.78 10.35
N THR A 94 7.72 20.80 11.60
CA THR A 94 8.31 21.59 12.68
C THR A 94 8.53 20.71 13.90
N LEU A 95 9.29 21.21 14.87
CA LEU A 95 9.40 20.58 16.18
C LEU A 95 8.38 21.20 17.11
N ASP A 96 7.68 20.37 17.88
CA ASP A 96 6.75 20.81 18.92
C ASP A 96 7.55 21.44 20.07
N ALA A 97 7.22 22.67 20.44
CA ALA A 97 7.94 23.40 21.50
C ALA A 97 7.64 22.84 22.90
N GLU A 98 6.49 22.23 23.10
CA GLU A 98 6.00 21.81 24.40
C GLU A 98 6.07 20.31 24.63
N LYS A 99 5.77 19.53 23.58
CA LYS A 99 5.70 18.06 23.66
C LYS A 99 7.05 17.42 23.39
N LYS A 100 7.46 16.55 24.30
CA LYS A 100 8.70 15.79 24.22
C LYS A 100 8.43 14.29 24.38
N ASP A 101 9.32 13.50 23.82
CA ASP A 101 9.31 12.06 24.03
C ASP A 101 9.88 11.68 25.41
N GLN A 102 9.93 10.38 25.71
CA GLN A 102 10.48 9.87 26.98
C GLN A 102 11.96 10.17 27.21
N PHE A 103 12.69 10.59 26.16
CA PHE A 103 14.10 10.96 26.24
C PHE A 103 14.33 12.48 26.27
N GLY A 104 13.25 13.27 26.29
CA GLY A 104 13.30 14.73 26.31
C GLY A 104 13.49 15.38 24.95
N MET A 105 13.40 14.62 23.85
CA MET A 105 13.48 15.14 22.48
C MET A 105 12.14 15.75 22.05
N PRO A 106 12.14 16.93 21.40
CA PRO A 106 10.92 17.51 20.86
C PRO A 106 10.23 16.59 19.86
N LEU A 107 8.91 16.47 19.94
CA LEU A 107 8.14 15.71 18.97
C LEU A 107 8.06 16.45 17.63
N ILE A 108 8.00 15.69 16.55
CA ILE A 108 7.79 16.23 15.21
C ILE A 108 6.30 16.58 15.07
N HIS A 109 6.03 17.82 14.66
CA HIS A 109 4.72 18.28 14.26
C HIS A 109 4.66 18.41 12.74
N ILE A 110 3.77 17.64 12.10
CA ILE A 110 3.60 17.63 10.65
C ILE A 110 2.23 18.26 10.35
N ASN A 111 2.25 19.32 9.55
CA ASN A 111 1.05 19.96 9.01
C ASN A 111 0.98 19.69 7.50
N ILE A 112 -0.03 18.92 7.07
CA ILE A 112 -0.26 18.58 5.67
C ILE A 112 -1.73 18.87 5.34
N ASP A 113 -1.93 19.61 4.26
CA ASP A 113 -3.24 19.92 3.72
C ASP A 113 -3.26 19.61 2.21
N TYR A 114 -4.39 19.08 1.75
CA TYR A 114 -4.66 18.78 0.35
C TYR A 114 -5.60 19.83 -0.21
N ASP A 115 -5.46 20.16 -1.50
CA ASP A 115 -6.28 21.15 -2.16
C ASP A 115 -7.22 20.54 -3.20
N GLU A 116 -7.99 21.40 -3.85
CA GLU A 116 -8.93 21.02 -4.91
C GLU A 116 -8.22 20.27 -6.07
N ASN A 117 -6.95 20.60 -6.35
CA ASN A 117 -6.17 19.92 -7.37
C ASN A 117 -5.91 18.45 -6.98
N ASP A 118 -5.57 18.21 -5.72
CA ASP A 118 -5.32 16.86 -5.19
C ASP A 118 -6.62 16.06 -5.16
N GLU A 119 -7.73 16.67 -4.78
CA GLU A 119 -9.05 16.03 -4.80
C GLU A 119 -9.51 15.64 -6.20
N LYS A 120 -9.30 16.52 -7.20
CA LYS A 120 -9.62 16.22 -8.59
C LYS A 120 -8.77 15.07 -9.12
N MET A 121 -7.49 15.08 -8.79
CA MET A 121 -6.57 13.99 -9.15
C MET A 121 -7.00 12.66 -8.54
N LEU A 122 -7.43 12.65 -7.28
CA LEU A 122 -7.93 11.46 -6.59
C LEU A 122 -9.26 10.96 -7.17
N LYS A 123 -10.15 11.85 -7.57
CA LYS A 123 -11.43 11.48 -8.22
C LYS A 123 -11.24 10.90 -9.62
N HIS A 124 -10.17 11.29 -10.30
CA HIS A 124 -9.83 10.78 -11.63
C HIS A 124 -9.21 9.38 -11.58
N PHE A 125 -8.58 9.00 -10.48
CA PHE A 125 -8.02 7.66 -10.24
C PHE A 125 -9.11 6.61 -10.07
#